data_d3dac479df7383e27bb080db754529b6
#
_entry.id   d3dac479df7383e27bb080db754529b6
#
_cell.length_a   1.000
_cell.length_b   1.000
_cell.length_c   1.000
_cell.angle_alpha   90.00
_cell.angle_beta   90.00
_cell.angle_gamma   90.00
#
_symmetry.space_group_name_H-M   'P 1'
#
loop_
_entity.id
_entity.type
_entity.pdbx_description
1 polymer ?
#
loop_
_entity_poly.entity_id
_entity_poly.type
_entity_poly.pdbx_seq_one_letter_code
_entity_poly.pdbx_strand_id
1 'polypeptide(L)'
;MANVISMVKKVAVISALVEGCSVRSTVRLTGVSKGAVLRLLSSVGKACADYQDAAIRNVPARRVQVDEIWSYVGAKAKNVKPEHFENGGYAGDVWTFTAIDADTKLVISWAVGARDAGCAASFLQDVAGRLSNRIQLTTDGHRMYLDAVPDAFGEAVDFAQLVKVYGDATEGQKRYSPALCLGTKRIDIIGDPDHKFISTSYVERQNLNMRMNMRRFTRLTNAFSKKLENHVAMIALFHMHHNFARIHQTLRVTPAMEAGLSSHVWSIQEVISLTAEPLAKAA
;
A
#
# COMPACT_ATOMS: atom_id res chain seq x y z
N MET A 1 -11.18 28.22 -23.90
CA MET A 1 -9.95 27.45 -23.71
C MET A 1 -10.03 26.73 -22.36
N ALA A 2 -9.84 25.42 -22.31
CA ALA A 2 -9.82 24.69 -21.06
C ALA A 2 -8.66 25.21 -20.20
N ASN A 3 -8.93 25.51 -18.92
CA ASN A 3 -7.92 26.00 -17.98
C ASN A 3 -7.00 24.85 -17.58
N VAL A 4 -5.96 24.61 -18.36
CA VAL A 4 -4.99 23.53 -18.17
C VAL A 4 -3.99 23.93 -17.09
N ILE A 5 -3.86 23.10 -16.04
CA ILE A 5 -2.89 23.32 -14.96
C ILE A 5 -1.47 23.16 -15.52
N SER A 6 -0.60 24.17 -15.30
CA SER A 6 0.81 24.09 -15.72
C SER A 6 1.55 22.93 -15.02
N MET A 7 2.61 22.40 -15.63
CA MET A 7 3.42 21.33 -15.05
C MET A 7 3.96 21.71 -13.66
N VAL A 8 4.43 22.93 -13.47
CA VAL A 8 4.90 23.44 -12.17
C VAL A 8 3.84 23.30 -11.09
N LYS A 9 2.59 23.67 -11.38
CA LYS A 9 1.48 23.49 -10.44
C LYS A 9 1.09 22.03 -10.23
N LYS A 10 1.17 21.19 -11.28
CA LYS A 10 0.96 19.74 -11.14
C LYS A 10 1.99 19.12 -10.20
N VAL A 11 3.27 19.43 -10.38
CA VAL A 11 4.37 18.98 -9.51
C VAL A 11 4.12 19.43 -8.06
N ALA A 12 3.79 20.71 -7.83
CA ALA A 12 3.50 21.20 -6.49
C ALA A 12 2.32 20.47 -5.81
N VAL A 13 1.26 20.14 -6.57
CA VAL A 13 0.10 19.40 -6.06
C VAL A 13 0.50 17.98 -5.67
N ILE A 14 1.17 17.25 -6.55
CA ILE A 14 1.55 15.85 -6.31
C ILE A 14 2.57 15.77 -5.16
N SER A 15 3.59 16.66 -5.14
CA SER A 15 4.56 16.73 -4.03
C SER A 15 3.87 16.95 -2.68
N ALA A 16 2.92 17.89 -2.60
CA ALA A 16 2.17 18.12 -1.37
C ALA A 16 1.38 16.87 -0.92
N LEU A 17 0.79 16.13 -1.86
CA LEU A 17 0.01 14.92 -1.55
C LEU A 17 0.89 13.78 -1.03
N VAL A 18 2.05 13.51 -1.64
CA VAL A 18 2.96 12.42 -1.22
C VAL A 18 3.68 12.74 0.10
N GLU A 19 3.78 14.01 0.47
CA GLU A 19 4.28 14.48 1.76
C GLU A 19 3.18 14.55 2.85
N GLY A 20 2.02 13.95 2.62
CA GLY A 20 0.97 13.78 3.62
C GLY A 20 0.03 14.97 3.77
N CYS A 21 0.09 15.97 2.90
CA CYS A 21 -0.85 17.08 2.93
C CYS A 21 -2.27 16.61 2.60
N SER A 22 -3.25 17.14 3.35
CA SER A 22 -4.66 16.92 2.99
C SER A 22 -5.00 17.61 1.66
N VAL A 23 -6.03 17.14 0.96
CA VAL A 23 -6.53 17.83 -0.25
C VAL A 23 -6.80 19.32 0.00
N ARG A 24 -7.38 19.67 1.17
CA ARG A 24 -7.64 21.06 1.53
C ARG A 24 -6.35 21.86 1.79
N SER A 25 -5.34 21.24 2.40
CA SER A 25 -4.03 21.89 2.58
C SER A 25 -3.34 22.10 1.24
N THR A 26 -3.37 21.09 0.35
CA THR A 26 -2.83 21.19 -1.00
C THR A 26 -3.48 22.33 -1.79
N VAL A 27 -4.81 22.49 -1.71
CA VAL A 27 -5.51 23.65 -2.33
C VAL A 27 -4.97 24.99 -1.82
N ARG A 28 -4.78 25.13 -0.49
CA ARG A 28 -4.25 26.38 0.09
C ARG A 28 -2.81 26.65 -0.29
N LEU A 29 -1.98 25.62 -0.36
CA LEU A 29 -0.55 25.74 -0.69
C LEU A 29 -0.31 26.07 -2.17
N THR A 30 -1.11 25.47 -3.06
CA THR A 30 -0.86 25.54 -4.52
C THR A 30 -1.77 26.51 -5.27
N GLY A 31 -2.86 26.96 -4.63
CA GLY A 31 -3.90 27.77 -5.29
C GLY A 31 -4.72 27.00 -6.35
N VAL A 32 -4.51 25.66 -6.47
CA VAL A 32 -5.25 24.81 -7.40
C VAL A 32 -6.59 24.41 -6.81
N SER A 33 -7.67 24.52 -7.58
CA SER A 33 -9.01 24.17 -7.08
C SER A 33 -9.13 22.72 -6.62
N LYS A 34 -9.98 22.45 -5.63
CA LYS A 34 -10.23 21.11 -5.08
C LYS A 34 -10.57 20.08 -6.18
N GLY A 35 -11.44 20.46 -7.13
CA GLY A 35 -11.83 19.55 -8.21
C GLY A 35 -10.66 19.21 -9.12
N ALA A 36 -9.78 20.19 -9.40
CA ALA A 36 -8.58 19.98 -10.21
C ALA A 36 -7.53 19.12 -9.49
N VAL A 37 -7.33 19.31 -8.17
CA VAL A 37 -6.46 18.45 -7.34
C VAL A 37 -6.94 16.99 -7.37
N LEU A 38 -8.25 16.75 -7.21
CA LEU A 38 -8.81 15.39 -7.20
C LEU A 38 -8.73 14.72 -8.59
N ARG A 39 -9.01 15.46 -9.68
CA ARG A 39 -8.86 14.91 -11.03
C ARG A 39 -7.40 14.57 -11.34
N LEU A 40 -6.46 15.44 -10.96
CA LEU A 40 -5.02 15.16 -11.13
C LEU A 40 -4.60 13.93 -10.32
N LEU A 41 -5.02 13.82 -9.06
CA LEU A 41 -4.76 12.65 -8.23
C LEU A 41 -5.29 11.36 -8.87
N SER A 42 -6.54 11.38 -9.36
CA SER A 42 -7.15 10.21 -9.99
C SER A 42 -6.41 9.79 -11.26
N SER A 43 -6.05 10.75 -12.13
CA SER A 43 -5.32 10.48 -13.37
C SER A 43 -3.91 9.96 -13.09
N VAL A 44 -3.13 10.64 -12.23
CA VAL A 44 -1.76 10.23 -11.91
C VAL A 44 -1.76 8.90 -11.14
N GLY A 45 -2.68 8.73 -10.18
CA GLY A 45 -2.78 7.49 -9.40
C GLY A 45 -3.10 6.28 -10.28
N LYS A 46 -4.00 6.43 -11.27
CA LYS A 46 -4.27 5.36 -12.23
C LYS A 46 -3.01 5.02 -13.03
N ALA A 47 -2.33 6.01 -13.61
CA ALA A 47 -1.10 5.80 -14.38
C ALA A 47 0.00 5.15 -13.51
N CYS A 48 0.11 5.53 -12.24
CA CYS A 48 1.02 4.88 -11.28
C CYS A 48 0.66 3.42 -11.03
N ALA A 49 -0.61 3.07 -10.91
CA ALA A 49 -1.04 1.69 -10.74
C ALA A 49 -0.70 0.85 -11.97
N ASP A 50 -1.07 1.35 -13.15
CA ASP A 50 -0.84 0.69 -14.43
C ASP A 50 0.68 0.49 -14.68
N TYR A 51 1.52 1.49 -14.37
CA TYR A 51 2.98 1.39 -14.50
C TYR A 51 3.57 0.37 -13.52
N GLN A 52 3.21 0.41 -12.24
CA GLN A 52 3.71 -0.54 -11.24
C GLN A 52 3.31 -1.98 -11.59
N ASP A 53 2.10 -2.16 -12.11
CA ASP A 53 1.64 -3.47 -12.56
C ASP A 53 2.50 -4.03 -13.70
N ALA A 54 2.88 -3.20 -14.65
CA ALA A 54 3.73 -3.60 -15.77
C ALA A 54 5.21 -3.75 -15.38
N ALA A 55 5.74 -2.83 -14.57
CA ALA A 55 7.17 -2.73 -14.29
C ALA A 55 7.65 -3.67 -13.18
N ILE A 56 6.81 -3.96 -12.17
CA ILE A 56 7.20 -4.82 -11.05
C ILE A 56 6.85 -6.27 -11.39
N ARG A 57 7.72 -6.90 -12.16
CA ARG A 57 7.61 -8.31 -12.63
C ARG A 57 8.98 -8.98 -12.54
N ASN A 58 8.98 -10.32 -12.41
CA ASN A 58 10.18 -11.14 -12.31
C ASN A 58 11.14 -10.69 -11.19
N VAL A 59 10.60 -10.28 -10.05
CA VAL A 59 11.38 -9.78 -8.92
C VAL A 59 12.08 -10.93 -8.20
N PRO A 60 13.42 -10.90 -8.07
CA PRO A 60 14.18 -11.96 -7.41
C PRO A 60 14.22 -11.75 -5.89
N ALA A 61 13.08 -11.59 -5.25
CA ALA A 61 13.00 -11.41 -3.80
C ALA A 61 13.37 -12.70 -3.06
N ARG A 62 14.00 -12.57 -1.91
CA ARG A 62 14.31 -13.71 -1.02
C ARG A 62 13.32 -13.82 0.11
N ARG A 63 12.91 -12.69 0.69
CA ARG A 63 12.10 -12.62 1.90
C ARG A 63 11.00 -11.59 1.71
N VAL A 64 9.77 -12.07 1.71
CA VAL A 64 8.60 -11.21 1.53
C VAL A 64 7.79 -11.17 2.83
N GLN A 65 7.36 -9.99 3.22
CA GLN A 65 6.47 -9.78 4.35
C GLN A 65 5.14 -9.24 3.86
N VAL A 66 4.05 -9.77 4.41
CA VAL A 66 2.68 -9.40 4.06
C VAL A 66 1.90 -9.00 5.30
N ASP A 67 1.16 -7.91 5.20
CA ASP A 67 0.24 -7.43 6.24
C ASP A 67 -0.86 -6.57 5.59
N GLU A 68 -1.92 -6.28 6.33
CA GLU A 68 -2.99 -5.41 5.87
C GLU A 68 -3.28 -4.27 6.84
N ILE A 69 -3.61 -3.10 6.29
CA ILE A 69 -3.96 -1.91 7.06
C ILE A 69 -5.41 -1.50 6.84
N TRP A 70 -6.12 -1.30 7.94
CA TRP A 70 -7.51 -0.81 7.93
C TRP A 70 -7.62 0.67 7.59
N SER A 71 -8.63 1.01 6.80
CA SER A 71 -9.15 2.36 6.58
C SER A 71 -10.65 2.31 6.32
N TYR A 72 -11.26 3.43 5.89
CA TYR A 72 -12.65 3.46 5.47
C TYR A 72 -12.88 4.54 4.42
N VAL A 73 -13.93 4.36 3.64
CA VAL A 73 -14.38 5.29 2.61
C VAL A 73 -15.82 5.71 2.90
N GLY A 74 -16.13 6.98 2.72
CA GLY A 74 -17.46 7.54 2.97
C GLY A 74 -17.84 7.55 4.45
N ALA A 75 -18.08 6.39 5.02
CA ALA A 75 -18.40 6.16 6.42
C ALA A 75 -17.73 4.88 6.93
N LYS A 76 -17.50 4.76 8.25
CA LYS A 76 -17.13 3.46 8.88
C LYS A 76 -18.30 2.49 8.74
N ALA A 77 -18.02 1.19 8.64
CA ALA A 77 -19.03 0.17 8.44
C ALA A 77 -20.26 0.32 9.36
N LYS A 78 -20.04 0.56 10.65
CA LYS A 78 -21.12 0.75 11.65
C LYS A 78 -21.98 2.01 11.45
N ASN A 79 -21.55 2.95 10.60
CA ASN A 79 -22.22 4.22 10.34
C ASN A 79 -22.67 4.35 8.87
N VAL A 80 -22.60 3.26 8.12
CA VAL A 80 -23.07 3.23 6.71
C VAL A 80 -24.58 3.32 6.68
N LYS A 81 -25.10 4.15 5.78
CA LYS A 81 -26.53 4.35 5.52
C LYS A 81 -26.84 4.05 4.05
N PRO A 82 -28.09 3.74 3.68
CA PRO A 82 -28.49 3.49 2.29
C PRO A 82 -28.07 4.62 1.32
N GLU A 83 -28.15 5.87 1.75
CA GLU A 83 -27.78 7.06 0.97
C GLU A 83 -26.31 7.04 0.48
N HIS A 84 -25.42 6.31 1.15
CA HIS A 84 -24.02 6.18 0.75
C HIS A 84 -23.82 5.37 -0.53
N PHE A 85 -24.81 4.57 -0.93
CA PHE A 85 -24.78 3.72 -2.13
C PHE A 85 -25.51 4.34 -3.32
N GLU A 86 -26.14 5.49 -3.12
CA GLU A 86 -26.77 6.23 -4.22
C GLU A 86 -25.74 6.58 -5.29
N ASN A 87 -26.13 6.51 -6.55
CA ASN A 87 -25.28 6.76 -7.71
C ASN A 87 -24.04 5.84 -7.83
N GLY A 88 -24.11 4.59 -7.33
CA GLY A 88 -23.02 3.61 -7.40
C GLY A 88 -21.83 3.93 -6.48
N GLY A 89 -22.07 4.73 -5.42
CA GLY A 89 -21.05 5.04 -4.41
C GLY A 89 -20.66 3.81 -3.60
N TYR A 90 -19.49 3.87 -2.96
CA TYR A 90 -19.02 2.91 -1.96
C TYR A 90 -18.86 3.59 -0.62
N ALA A 91 -19.31 2.95 0.45
CA ALA A 91 -19.02 3.34 1.82
C ALA A 91 -18.80 2.11 2.70
N GLY A 92 -17.90 2.22 3.64
CA GLY A 92 -17.58 1.15 4.56
C GLY A 92 -16.10 1.04 4.85
N ASP A 93 -15.76 0.01 5.59
CA ASP A 93 -14.39 -0.34 5.92
C ASP A 93 -13.70 -0.94 4.70
N VAL A 94 -12.46 -0.55 4.47
CA VAL A 94 -11.60 -1.09 3.41
C VAL A 94 -10.23 -1.43 4.01
N TRP A 95 -9.62 -2.47 3.49
CA TRP A 95 -8.28 -2.91 3.88
C TRP A 95 -7.33 -2.78 2.71
N THR A 96 -6.13 -2.38 2.99
CA THR A 96 -5.05 -2.35 2.00
C THR A 96 -4.05 -3.43 2.38
N PHE A 97 -3.95 -4.44 1.53
CA PHE A 97 -2.94 -5.49 1.61
C PHE A 97 -1.64 -4.97 1.00
N THR A 98 -0.52 -5.30 1.57
CA THR A 98 0.80 -4.88 1.09
C THR A 98 1.79 -6.04 1.21
N ALA A 99 2.50 -6.35 0.13
CA ALA A 99 3.64 -7.26 0.12
C ALA A 99 4.92 -6.46 -0.12
N ILE A 100 5.88 -6.61 0.78
CA ILE A 100 7.18 -5.90 0.71
C ILE A 100 8.33 -6.89 0.72
N ASP A 101 9.31 -6.70 -0.17
CA ASP A 101 10.59 -7.38 -0.07
C ASP A 101 11.37 -6.83 1.13
N ALA A 102 11.72 -7.70 2.04
CA ALA A 102 12.43 -7.34 3.27
C ALA A 102 13.86 -6.86 3.01
N ASP A 103 14.47 -7.22 1.89
CA ASP A 103 15.82 -6.85 1.53
C ASP A 103 15.86 -5.50 0.81
N THR A 104 15.21 -5.38 -0.31
CA THR A 104 15.19 -4.17 -1.14
C THR A 104 14.20 -3.10 -0.68
N LYS A 105 13.28 -3.43 0.25
CA LYS A 105 12.17 -2.57 0.70
C LYS A 105 11.17 -2.24 -0.42
N LEU A 106 11.25 -2.92 -1.54
CA LEU A 106 10.30 -2.77 -2.64
C LEU A 106 8.93 -3.25 -2.22
N VAL A 107 7.91 -2.42 -2.36
CA VAL A 107 6.52 -2.87 -2.32
C VAL A 107 6.23 -3.57 -3.64
N ILE A 108 6.18 -4.91 -3.60
CA ILE A 108 6.02 -5.79 -4.78
C ILE A 108 4.60 -5.70 -5.31
N SER A 109 3.64 -5.76 -4.42
CA SER A 109 2.21 -5.67 -4.73
C SER A 109 1.42 -5.04 -3.60
N TRP A 110 0.27 -4.48 -3.95
CA TRP A 110 -0.73 -3.99 -3.01
C TRP A 110 -2.13 -4.17 -3.59
N ALA A 111 -3.11 -4.38 -2.74
CA ALA A 111 -4.50 -4.49 -3.13
C ALA A 111 -5.42 -3.78 -2.12
N VAL A 112 -6.57 -3.30 -2.58
CA VAL A 112 -7.59 -2.67 -1.74
C VAL A 112 -8.87 -3.50 -1.83
N GLY A 113 -9.37 -3.98 -0.70
CA GLY A 113 -10.56 -4.83 -0.68
C GLY A 113 -11.13 -5.04 0.72
N ALA A 114 -11.96 -6.06 0.86
CA ALA A 114 -12.45 -6.56 2.14
C ALA A 114 -11.36 -7.38 2.85
N ARG A 115 -11.50 -7.57 4.15
CA ARG A 115 -10.62 -8.46 4.93
C ARG A 115 -11.20 -9.88 4.93
N ASP A 116 -11.17 -10.51 3.78
CA ASP A 116 -11.71 -11.86 3.57
C ASP A 116 -10.75 -12.75 2.78
N ALA A 117 -11.08 -14.04 2.71
CA ALA A 117 -10.26 -15.04 2.04
C ALA A 117 -10.15 -14.79 0.53
N GLY A 118 -11.20 -14.28 -0.13
CA GLY A 118 -11.19 -14.01 -1.57
C GLY A 118 -10.23 -12.89 -1.95
N CYS A 119 -10.24 -11.79 -1.19
CA CYS A 119 -9.29 -10.69 -1.39
C CYS A 119 -7.85 -11.13 -1.09
N ALA A 120 -7.63 -11.93 -0.03
CA ALA A 120 -6.32 -12.44 0.30
C ALA A 120 -5.78 -13.40 -0.78
N ALA A 121 -6.61 -14.30 -1.29
CA ALA A 121 -6.23 -15.23 -2.36
C ALA A 121 -5.85 -14.48 -3.65
N SER A 122 -6.70 -13.57 -4.11
CA SER A 122 -6.43 -12.77 -5.31
C SER A 122 -5.16 -11.92 -5.17
N PHE A 123 -4.93 -11.34 -3.98
CA PHE A 123 -3.74 -10.56 -3.69
C PHE A 123 -2.47 -11.43 -3.73
N LEU A 124 -2.48 -12.60 -3.08
CA LEU A 124 -1.31 -13.49 -3.05
C LEU A 124 -1.02 -14.13 -4.41
N GLN A 125 -2.03 -14.41 -5.22
CA GLN A 125 -1.85 -14.84 -6.61
C GLN A 125 -1.11 -13.75 -7.42
N ASP A 126 -1.47 -12.48 -7.25
CA ASP A 126 -0.74 -11.38 -7.89
C ASP A 126 0.70 -11.28 -7.37
N VAL A 127 0.93 -11.42 -6.06
CA VAL A 127 2.29 -11.46 -5.48
C VAL A 127 3.11 -12.59 -6.09
N ALA A 128 2.57 -13.81 -6.14
CA ALA A 128 3.26 -14.98 -6.71
C ALA A 128 3.62 -14.75 -8.19
N GLY A 129 2.70 -14.17 -8.97
CA GLY A 129 2.91 -13.86 -10.39
C GLY A 129 3.95 -12.77 -10.68
N ARG A 130 4.42 -12.05 -9.64
CA ARG A 130 5.46 -11.00 -9.76
C ARG A 130 6.85 -11.50 -9.40
N LEU A 131 6.97 -12.66 -8.79
CA LEU A 131 8.23 -13.20 -8.28
C LEU A 131 8.86 -14.17 -9.30
N SER A 132 10.19 -14.24 -9.33
CA SER A 132 10.93 -15.11 -10.24
C SER A 132 11.52 -16.35 -9.58
N ASN A 133 11.45 -16.47 -8.26
CA ASN A 133 12.11 -17.53 -7.49
C ASN A 133 11.31 -17.92 -6.24
N ARG A 134 11.67 -19.06 -5.63
CA ARG A 134 11.19 -19.45 -4.30
C ARG A 134 11.55 -18.40 -3.26
N ILE A 135 10.62 -18.08 -2.36
CA ILE A 135 10.78 -17.08 -1.33
C ILE A 135 10.50 -17.64 0.06
N GLN A 136 11.01 -16.95 1.09
CA GLN A 136 10.46 -17.07 2.43
C GLN A 136 9.40 -15.99 2.62
N LEU A 137 8.16 -16.41 2.90
CA LEU A 137 7.02 -15.53 3.17
C LEU A 137 6.73 -15.49 4.67
N THR A 138 6.53 -14.30 5.21
CA THR A 138 6.05 -14.11 6.58
C THR A 138 4.80 -13.26 6.61
N THR A 139 3.76 -13.73 7.28
CA THR A 139 2.54 -12.96 7.56
C THR A 139 2.30 -12.84 9.06
N ASP A 140 1.33 -12.03 9.46
CA ASP A 140 0.78 -12.12 10.80
C ASP A 140 -0.01 -13.43 11.00
N GLY A 141 -0.55 -13.65 12.22
CA GLY A 141 -1.29 -14.88 12.56
C GLY A 141 -2.73 -14.93 12.01
N HIS A 142 -3.08 -14.15 10.98
CA HIS A 142 -4.43 -14.17 10.45
C HIS A 142 -4.73 -15.45 9.65
N ARG A 143 -5.89 -16.08 9.93
CA ARG A 143 -6.25 -17.39 9.34
C ARG A 143 -6.41 -17.37 7.82
N MET A 144 -6.81 -16.24 7.22
CA MET A 144 -7.01 -16.15 5.77
C MET A 144 -5.76 -16.49 4.95
N TYR A 145 -4.56 -16.35 5.53
CA TYR A 145 -3.30 -16.66 4.87
C TYR A 145 -2.98 -18.16 4.83
N LEU A 146 -3.57 -18.96 5.75
CA LEU A 146 -3.30 -20.41 5.82
C LEU A 146 -3.75 -21.17 4.56
N ASP A 147 -4.83 -20.72 3.93
CA ASP A 147 -5.34 -21.31 2.69
C ASP A 147 -4.82 -20.54 1.47
N ALA A 148 -4.78 -19.20 1.54
CA ALA A 148 -4.43 -18.35 0.40
C ALA A 148 -2.96 -18.47 -0.03
N VAL A 149 -2.01 -18.75 0.90
CA VAL A 149 -0.59 -18.92 0.55
C VAL A 149 -0.36 -20.24 -0.20
N PRO A 150 -0.81 -21.42 0.29
CA PRO A 150 -0.68 -22.67 -0.48
C PRO A 150 -1.35 -22.59 -1.86
N ASP A 151 -2.52 -21.95 -1.95
CA ASP A 151 -3.25 -21.80 -3.22
C ASP A 151 -2.49 -20.96 -4.26
N ALA A 152 -1.75 -19.92 -3.78
CA ALA A 152 -1.01 -19.03 -4.67
C ALA A 152 0.39 -19.52 -5.03
N PHE A 153 1.10 -20.16 -4.10
CA PHE A 153 2.51 -20.52 -4.24
C PHE A 153 2.75 -22.04 -4.37
N GLY A 154 1.79 -22.87 -3.97
CA GLY A 154 2.00 -24.32 -3.84
C GLY A 154 3.16 -24.62 -2.90
N GLU A 155 4.09 -25.47 -3.36
CA GLU A 155 5.30 -25.83 -2.62
C GLU A 155 6.48 -24.86 -2.87
N ALA A 156 6.31 -23.83 -3.71
CA ALA A 156 7.37 -22.90 -4.08
C ALA A 156 7.59 -21.76 -3.06
N VAL A 157 7.28 -22.02 -1.78
CA VAL A 157 7.41 -21.03 -0.71
C VAL A 157 7.85 -21.70 0.60
N ASP A 158 8.64 -20.99 1.41
CA ASP A 158 8.86 -21.30 2.82
C ASP A 158 8.00 -20.32 3.63
N PHE A 159 6.88 -20.80 4.17
CA PHE A 159 5.88 -19.94 4.79
C PHE A 159 5.84 -20.09 6.31
N ALA A 160 5.93 -18.96 7.00
CA ALA A 160 5.76 -18.88 8.44
C ALA A 160 4.83 -17.75 8.84
N GLN A 161 4.16 -17.93 9.97
CA GLN A 161 3.38 -16.88 10.64
C GLN A 161 4.09 -16.36 11.89
N LEU A 162 4.06 -15.02 12.08
CA LEU A 162 4.48 -14.36 13.30
C LEU A 162 3.26 -13.94 14.12
N VAL A 163 2.90 -14.75 15.12
CA VAL A 163 1.75 -14.47 15.98
C VAL A 163 2.18 -13.64 17.18
N LYS A 164 1.62 -12.44 17.32
CA LYS A 164 1.82 -11.60 18.50
C LYS A 164 0.89 -12.01 19.62
N VAL A 165 1.47 -12.24 20.80
CA VAL A 165 0.72 -12.56 22.03
C VAL A 165 0.52 -11.26 22.82
N TYR A 166 -0.72 -10.88 23.03
CA TYR A 166 -1.08 -9.68 23.79
C TYR A 166 -1.59 -10.04 25.18
N GLY A 167 -1.21 -9.26 26.18
CA GLY A 167 -1.75 -9.34 27.52
C GLY A 167 -3.10 -8.61 27.63
N ASP A 168 -3.71 -8.72 28.80
CA ASP A 168 -4.93 -7.96 29.10
C ASP A 168 -4.65 -6.45 29.07
N ALA A 169 -5.54 -5.70 28.42
CA ALA A 169 -5.47 -4.25 28.46
C ALA A 169 -5.83 -3.77 29.89
N THR A 170 -4.99 -2.93 30.48
CA THR A 170 -5.26 -2.29 31.77
C THR A 170 -6.62 -1.59 31.76
N GLU A 171 -7.45 -1.81 32.78
CA GLU A 171 -8.75 -1.15 32.88
C GLU A 171 -8.59 0.37 32.85
N GLY A 172 -9.41 1.02 32.03
CA GLY A 172 -9.38 2.48 31.82
C GLY A 172 -8.59 2.98 30.61
N GLN A 173 -7.63 2.24 30.07
CA GLN A 173 -6.80 2.67 28.92
C GLN A 173 -7.18 2.01 27.58
N LYS A 174 -8.16 1.11 27.56
CA LYS A 174 -8.57 0.29 26.37
C LYS A 174 -8.85 1.09 25.10
N ARG A 175 -9.18 2.39 25.20
CA ARG A 175 -9.58 3.20 24.04
C ARG A 175 -8.39 3.80 23.28
N TYR A 176 -7.28 4.08 23.94
CA TYR A 176 -6.16 4.85 23.39
C TYR A 176 -4.81 4.13 23.47
N SER A 177 -4.67 3.13 24.31
CA SER A 177 -3.46 2.33 24.45
C SER A 177 -3.70 0.93 23.90
N PRO A 178 -2.87 0.43 22.97
CA PRO A 178 -2.93 -0.96 22.56
C PRO A 178 -2.58 -1.88 23.74
N ALA A 179 -3.09 -3.11 23.73
CA ALA A 179 -2.67 -4.13 24.69
C ALA A 179 -1.16 -4.34 24.63
N LEU A 180 -0.53 -4.59 25.76
CA LEU A 180 0.91 -4.83 25.83
C LEU A 180 1.25 -6.12 25.08
N CYS A 181 2.16 -6.06 24.12
CA CYS A 181 2.68 -7.25 23.48
C CYS A 181 3.61 -7.97 24.46
N LEU A 182 3.20 -9.16 24.91
CA LEU A 182 3.95 -9.99 25.87
C LEU A 182 5.03 -10.84 25.20
N GLY A 183 4.91 -11.07 23.89
CA GLY A 183 5.85 -11.86 23.11
C GLY A 183 5.34 -12.20 21.73
N THR A 184 6.13 -13.00 21.01
CA THR A 184 5.77 -13.49 19.68
C THR A 184 5.97 -15.00 19.61
N LYS A 185 5.11 -15.67 18.83
CA LYS A 185 5.29 -17.08 18.44
C LYS A 185 5.56 -17.13 16.94
N ARG A 186 6.58 -17.87 16.54
CA ARG A 186 6.89 -18.20 15.15
C ARG A 186 6.32 -19.57 14.87
N ILE A 187 5.55 -19.70 13.82
CA ILE A 187 4.86 -20.94 13.45
C ILE A 187 5.21 -21.22 12.00
N ASP A 188 5.91 -22.32 11.78
CA ASP A 188 6.24 -22.82 10.44
C ASP A 188 5.01 -23.50 9.86
N ILE A 189 4.63 -23.16 8.63
CA ILE A 189 3.42 -23.66 7.98
C ILE A 189 3.79 -24.52 6.75
N ILE A 190 4.70 -24.04 5.89
CA ILE A 190 5.13 -24.73 4.67
C ILE A 190 6.65 -24.61 4.54
N GLY A 191 7.30 -25.71 4.11
CA GLY A 191 8.72 -25.73 3.83
C GLY A 191 9.61 -25.67 5.07
N ASP A 192 10.76 -25.03 4.94
CA ASP A 192 11.77 -24.87 6.01
C ASP A 192 12.17 -23.39 6.16
N PRO A 193 11.31 -22.56 6.74
CA PRO A 193 11.58 -21.14 6.90
C PRO A 193 12.70 -20.88 7.92
N ASP A 194 13.69 -20.08 7.56
CA ASP A 194 14.74 -19.66 8.49
C ASP A 194 14.16 -18.77 9.59
N HIS A 195 14.13 -19.31 10.81
CA HIS A 195 13.58 -18.64 12.00
C HIS A 195 14.20 -17.28 12.30
N LYS A 196 15.43 -17.04 11.88
CA LYS A 196 16.12 -15.75 12.04
C LYS A 196 15.42 -14.63 11.28
N PHE A 197 14.76 -14.96 10.17
CA PHE A 197 14.13 -14.00 9.26
C PHE A 197 12.62 -13.98 9.33
N ILE A 198 11.99 -14.78 10.21
CA ILE A 198 10.55 -14.70 10.47
C ILE A 198 10.24 -13.39 11.17
N SER A 199 9.73 -12.40 10.44
CA SER A 199 9.46 -11.05 10.90
C SER A 199 8.41 -10.37 10.03
N THR A 200 7.60 -9.47 10.62
CA THR A 200 6.65 -8.57 9.94
C THR A 200 7.06 -7.09 10.06
N SER A 201 8.26 -6.82 10.58
CA SER A 201 8.68 -5.46 10.98
C SER A 201 8.73 -4.47 9.81
N TYR A 202 9.13 -4.91 8.61
CA TYR A 202 9.22 -4.02 7.45
C TYR A 202 7.84 -3.68 6.89
N VAL A 203 6.92 -4.64 6.77
CA VAL A 203 5.56 -4.36 6.32
C VAL A 203 4.80 -3.54 7.35
N GLU A 204 4.99 -3.77 8.65
CA GLU A 204 4.42 -2.93 9.72
C GLU A 204 4.97 -1.50 9.67
N ARG A 205 6.27 -1.35 9.39
CA ARG A 205 6.88 -0.04 9.16
C ARG A 205 6.29 0.65 7.92
N GLN A 206 6.03 -0.09 6.86
CA GLN A 206 5.36 0.45 5.66
C GLN A 206 3.92 0.88 5.97
N ASN A 207 3.17 0.12 6.76
CA ASN A 207 1.85 0.51 7.26
C ASN A 207 1.90 1.79 8.12
N LEU A 208 2.96 1.96 8.92
CA LEU A 208 3.19 3.22 9.65
C LEU A 208 3.49 4.37 8.68
N ASN A 209 4.33 4.17 7.66
CA ASN A 209 4.61 5.17 6.62
C ASN A 209 3.32 5.61 5.90
N MET A 210 2.41 4.67 5.58
CA MET A 210 1.10 4.99 5.02
C MET A 210 0.29 5.92 5.93
N ARG A 211 0.28 5.67 7.26
CA ARG A 211 -0.41 6.55 8.23
C ARG A 211 0.23 7.92 8.36
N MET A 212 1.55 8.02 8.25
CA MET A 212 2.29 9.27 8.38
C MET A 212 2.19 10.13 7.11
N ASN A 213 2.32 9.52 5.93
CA ASN A 213 2.43 10.24 4.66
C ASN A 213 1.13 10.27 3.84
N MET A 214 0.07 9.58 4.27
CA MET A 214 -1.25 9.67 3.65
C MET A 214 -2.29 10.14 4.66
N ARG A 215 -2.71 11.41 4.53
CA ARG A 215 -3.66 12.02 5.49
C ARG A 215 -4.95 11.21 5.70
N ARG A 216 -5.38 10.44 4.70
CA ARG A 216 -6.59 9.60 4.75
C ARG A 216 -6.46 8.37 5.66
N PHE A 217 -5.25 7.95 5.99
CA PHE A 217 -4.97 6.87 6.95
C PHE A 217 -4.73 7.37 8.38
N THR A 218 -4.65 8.69 8.58
CA THR A 218 -4.45 9.26 9.92
C THR A 218 -5.70 9.05 10.77
N ARG A 219 -5.52 8.41 11.92
CA ARG A 219 -6.61 8.14 12.87
C ARG A 219 -7.13 9.44 13.51
N LEU A 220 -8.39 9.41 13.96
CA LEU A 220 -9.04 10.49 14.70
C LEU A 220 -9.10 11.82 13.93
N THR A 221 -9.20 11.79 12.60
CA THR A 221 -9.36 12.96 11.74
C THR A 221 -10.50 12.77 10.74
N ASN A 222 -11.05 13.90 10.25
CA ASN A 222 -12.07 13.89 9.19
C ASN A 222 -11.46 13.86 7.78
N ALA A 223 -10.23 13.37 7.64
CA ALA A 223 -9.49 13.38 6.38
C ALA A 223 -9.67 12.10 5.55
N PHE A 224 -10.64 11.26 5.90
CA PHE A 224 -10.96 10.02 5.19
C PHE A 224 -11.40 10.26 3.74
N SER A 225 -11.24 9.25 2.90
CA SER A 225 -11.65 9.27 1.49
C SER A 225 -13.18 9.29 1.36
N LYS A 226 -13.69 10.12 0.45
CA LYS A 226 -15.14 10.18 0.16
C LYS A 226 -15.54 9.26 -0.98
N LYS A 227 -14.58 8.84 -1.81
CA LYS A 227 -14.76 7.96 -2.96
C LYS A 227 -13.66 6.92 -2.99
N LEU A 228 -13.99 5.68 -3.35
CA LEU A 228 -13.05 4.57 -3.40
C LEU A 228 -11.96 4.80 -4.45
N GLU A 229 -12.31 5.30 -5.63
CA GLU A 229 -11.36 5.61 -6.69
C GLU A 229 -10.25 6.57 -6.25
N ASN A 230 -10.59 7.60 -5.47
CA ASN A 230 -9.60 8.54 -4.94
C ASN A 230 -8.77 7.93 -3.80
N HIS A 231 -9.31 6.92 -3.13
CA HIS A 231 -8.58 6.16 -2.12
C HIS A 231 -7.52 5.31 -2.77
N VAL A 232 -7.90 4.50 -3.74
CA VAL A 232 -7.01 3.64 -4.53
C VAL A 232 -5.95 4.46 -5.25
N ALA A 233 -6.34 5.56 -5.93
CA ALA A 233 -5.40 6.45 -6.63
C ALA A 233 -4.32 7.02 -5.71
N MET A 234 -4.65 7.35 -4.45
CA MET A 234 -3.63 7.84 -3.52
C MET A 234 -2.70 6.75 -3.03
N ILE A 235 -3.20 5.52 -2.84
CA ILE A 235 -2.37 4.36 -2.47
C ILE A 235 -1.39 4.06 -3.60
N ALA A 236 -1.87 4.02 -4.85
CA ALA A 236 -1.03 3.84 -6.03
C ALA A 236 0.08 4.89 -6.14
N LEU A 237 -0.27 6.16 -5.98
CA LEU A 237 0.69 7.26 -5.98
C LEU A 237 1.69 7.15 -4.83
N PHE A 238 1.23 6.78 -3.64
CA PHE A 238 2.10 6.61 -2.46
C PHE A 238 3.13 5.49 -2.67
N HIS A 239 2.70 4.32 -3.16
CA HIS A 239 3.62 3.22 -3.42
C HIS A 239 4.55 3.51 -4.60
N MET A 240 4.07 4.21 -5.64
CA MET A 240 4.94 4.71 -6.71
C MET A 240 6.03 5.63 -6.19
N HIS A 241 5.66 6.60 -5.35
CA HIS A 241 6.62 7.52 -4.73
C HIS A 241 7.62 6.77 -3.83
N HIS A 242 7.13 5.82 -3.00
CA HIS A 242 7.98 4.99 -2.14
C HIS A 242 8.98 4.16 -2.96
N ASN A 243 8.50 3.47 -3.98
CA ASN A 243 9.32 2.55 -4.77
C ASN A 243 10.33 3.26 -5.67
N PHE A 244 9.93 4.35 -6.35
CA PHE A 244 10.70 4.91 -7.46
C PHE A 244 11.28 6.31 -7.19
N ALA A 245 10.65 7.12 -6.34
CA ALA A 245 11.01 8.53 -6.19
C ALA A 245 11.65 8.87 -4.83
N ARG A 246 11.39 8.08 -3.79
CA ARG A 246 11.91 8.35 -2.45
C ARG A 246 13.15 7.50 -2.15
N ILE A 247 14.28 8.17 -1.88
CA ILE A 247 15.49 7.50 -1.40
C ILE A 247 15.23 6.89 -0.02
N HIS A 248 15.45 5.58 0.12
CA HIS A 248 15.33 4.89 1.39
C HIS A 248 16.58 5.12 2.23
N GLN A 249 16.43 5.53 3.48
CA GLN A 249 17.53 6.00 4.34
C GLN A 249 18.66 4.99 4.49
N THR A 250 18.36 3.71 4.67
CA THR A 250 19.37 2.66 4.86
C THR A 250 19.94 2.13 3.54
N LEU A 251 19.17 2.14 2.45
CA LEU A 251 19.63 1.69 1.14
C LEU A 251 20.48 2.74 0.42
N ARG A 252 20.22 4.03 0.69
CA ARG A 252 20.82 5.19 0.02
C ARG A 252 20.42 5.33 -1.44
N VAL A 253 19.53 4.48 -1.91
CA VAL A 253 18.87 4.49 -3.23
C VAL A 253 17.37 4.27 -3.05
N THR A 254 16.59 4.30 -4.13
CA THR A 254 15.17 3.94 -4.05
C THR A 254 15.01 2.42 -4.00
N PRO A 255 13.91 1.89 -3.42
CA PRO A 255 13.62 0.46 -3.43
C PRO A 255 13.65 -0.16 -4.84
N ALA A 256 13.14 0.55 -5.85
CA ALA A 256 13.15 0.08 -7.25
C ALA A 256 14.58 0.03 -7.84
N MET A 257 15.45 0.95 -7.44
CA MET A 257 16.87 0.90 -7.84
C MET A 257 17.58 -0.28 -7.18
N GLU A 258 17.35 -0.52 -5.89
CA GLU A 258 17.92 -1.67 -5.18
C GLU A 258 17.45 -3.01 -5.76
N ALA A 259 16.20 -3.07 -6.23
CA ALA A 259 15.63 -4.24 -6.89
C ALA A 259 16.01 -4.37 -8.38
N GLY A 260 16.79 -3.44 -8.94
CA GLY A 260 17.19 -3.44 -10.35
C GLY A 260 16.09 -3.04 -11.34
N LEU A 261 14.98 -2.47 -10.86
CA LEU A 261 13.84 -2.06 -11.69
C LEU A 261 13.94 -0.61 -12.19
N SER A 262 14.88 0.17 -11.67
CA SER A 262 15.13 1.55 -12.10
C SER A 262 16.61 1.87 -12.01
N SER A 263 17.12 2.69 -12.94
CA SER A 263 18.52 3.15 -12.96
C SER A 263 18.71 4.48 -12.24
N HIS A 264 17.66 5.16 -11.83
CA HIS A 264 17.73 6.51 -11.24
C HIS A 264 16.57 6.77 -10.29
N VAL A 265 16.68 7.84 -9.51
CA VAL A 265 15.62 8.36 -8.65
C VAL A 265 14.62 9.16 -9.51
N TRP A 266 13.37 8.72 -9.55
CA TRP A 266 12.33 9.40 -10.34
C TRP A 266 11.95 10.74 -9.72
N SER A 267 11.87 11.75 -10.56
CA SER A 267 11.26 13.03 -10.19
C SER A 267 9.73 12.93 -10.18
N ILE A 268 9.09 13.84 -9.44
CA ILE A 268 7.62 13.94 -9.47
C ILE A 268 7.11 14.32 -10.88
N GLN A 269 7.90 15.02 -11.67
CA GLN A 269 7.56 15.33 -13.05
C GLN A 269 7.50 14.06 -13.91
N GLU A 270 8.44 13.14 -13.79
CA GLU A 270 8.41 11.85 -14.48
C GLU A 270 7.19 11.03 -14.08
N VAL A 271 6.87 10.96 -12.78
CA VAL A 271 5.64 10.30 -12.29
C VAL A 271 4.37 10.89 -12.94
N ILE A 272 4.30 12.21 -13.08
CA ILE A 272 3.18 12.89 -13.75
C ILE A 272 3.16 12.58 -15.26
N SER A 273 4.32 12.47 -15.89
CA SER A 273 4.45 12.22 -17.33
C SER A 273 3.87 10.87 -17.75
N LEU A 274 3.78 9.90 -16.85
CA LEU A 274 3.05 8.63 -17.08
C LEU A 274 1.60 8.83 -17.56
N THR A 275 0.98 9.98 -17.24
CA THR A 275 -0.38 10.27 -17.70
C THR A 275 -0.47 10.62 -19.19
N ALA A 276 0.65 10.91 -19.85
CA ALA A 276 0.71 11.27 -21.25
C ALA A 276 1.11 10.10 -22.17
N GLU A 277 1.73 9.06 -21.60
CA GLU A 277 2.18 7.88 -22.34
C GLU A 277 1.11 6.77 -22.25
N PRO A 278 0.52 6.31 -23.37
CA PRO A 278 -0.14 5.02 -23.35
C PRO A 278 0.96 3.97 -23.10
N LEU A 279 0.79 3.15 -22.06
CA LEU A 279 1.67 1.99 -21.83
C LEU A 279 1.76 1.20 -23.15
N ALA A 280 2.95 1.18 -23.74
CA ALA A 280 3.23 0.26 -24.83
C ALA A 280 2.92 -1.14 -24.26
N LYS A 281 1.97 -1.85 -24.86
CA LYS A 281 1.67 -3.22 -24.48
C LYS A 281 3.00 -3.98 -24.56
N ALA A 282 3.48 -4.46 -23.41
CA ALA A 282 4.61 -5.37 -23.38
C ALA A 282 4.25 -6.56 -24.27
N ALA A 283 5.04 -6.73 -25.31
CA ALA A 283 4.90 -7.83 -26.26
C ALA A 283 5.38 -9.13 -25.63
#